data_b4f707859a8f3fd2c96c473bc93c4fbb
#
_entry.id   b4f707859a8f3fd2c96c473bc93c4fbb
#
_cell.length_a   1.000
_cell.length_b   1.000
_cell.length_c   1.000
_cell.angle_alpha   90.00
_cell.angle_beta   90.00
_cell.angle_gamma   90.00
#
_symmetry.space_group_name_H-M   'P 1'
#
loop_
_entity.id
_entity.type
_entity.pdbx_description
1 polymer ?
#
loop_
_entity_poly.entity_id
_entity_poly.type
_entity_poly.pdbx_seq_one_letter_code
_entity_poly.pdbx_strand_id
1 'polypeptide(L)'
;MGQKIKTLVLSDLHGYLPHDLPDHELLLICGDISPLAIQRNLQNMRYWMANYFIPWVESLSCKRCYMVWGNHDFIGENGYETQGKTRVLMDSMDEYKGLKIWGTSWCPVLKNWAFYGDTGLLKEKFSLIPENIDILLSHCAPDIDMYGTTIYGDNYGCEELTDAIERSRPRYCFFGHIHTGDHNPGDYKGTTLANCSIKDEDYNPTFNYQIFDIDGTSK
;
A
#
# COMPACT_ATOMS: atom_id res chain seq x y z
N MET A 1 -23.94 -4.75 15.30
CA MET A 1 -22.49 -4.86 15.19
C MET A 1 -22.20 -5.28 13.75
N GLY A 2 -21.37 -4.53 13.03
CA GLY A 2 -20.98 -4.88 11.67
C GLY A 2 -20.21 -6.20 11.64
N GLN A 3 -20.23 -6.89 10.49
CA GLN A 3 -19.43 -8.09 10.28
C GLN A 3 -17.95 -7.68 10.28
N LYS A 4 -17.11 -8.33 11.12
CA LYS A 4 -15.67 -8.15 11.09
C LYS A 4 -15.10 -8.76 9.81
N ILE A 5 -14.27 -7.98 9.12
CA ILE A 5 -13.58 -8.34 7.88
C ILE A 5 -12.11 -8.58 8.23
N LYS A 6 -11.70 -9.84 8.23
CA LYS A 6 -10.31 -10.20 8.46
C LYS A 6 -9.47 -9.72 7.27
N THR A 7 -8.66 -8.71 7.51
CA THR A 7 -7.88 -7.99 6.51
C THR A 7 -6.40 -8.24 6.71
N LEU A 8 -5.74 -8.74 5.69
CA LEU A 8 -4.29 -8.91 5.66
C LEU A 8 -3.67 -7.79 4.82
N VAL A 9 -2.61 -7.18 5.33
CA VAL A 9 -1.94 -6.06 4.67
C VAL A 9 -0.46 -6.36 4.49
N LEU A 10 0.05 -6.08 3.28
CA LEU A 10 1.43 -6.28 2.84
C LEU A 10 1.93 -5.04 2.09
N SER A 11 3.23 -4.85 2.05
CA SER A 11 3.93 -3.90 1.17
C SER A 11 5.33 -4.40 0.84
N ASP A 12 5.93 -3.81 -0.20
CA ASP A 12 7.35 -3.99 -0.55
C ASP A 12 7.71 -5.46 -0.79
N LEU A 13 6.90 -6.13 -1.61
CA LEU A 13 7.09 -7.54 -1.95
C LEU A 13 8.36 -7.77 -2.77
N HIS A 14 8.71 -6.83 -3.66
CA HIS A 14 9.88 -6.93 -4.55
C HIS A 14 10.07 -8.31 -5.18
N GLY A 15 8.96 -8.90 -5.64
CA GLY A 15 8.93 -10.22 -6.27
C GLY A 15 8.82 -11.40 -5.30
N TYR A 16 8.91 -11.18 -4.00
CA TYR A 16 8.66 -12.23 -3.01
C TYR A 16 7.15 -12.41 -2.81
N LEU A 17 6.67 -13.63 -3.01
CA LEU A 17 5.25 -13.99 -2.88
C LEU A 17 5.12 -14.97 -1.72
N PRO A 18 4.74 -14.53 -0.50
CA PRO A 18 4.64 -15.40 0.66
C PRO A 18 3.55 -16.46 0.48
N HIS A 19 3.83 -17.73 0.86
CA HIS A 19 2.92 -18.85 0.69
C HIS A 19 2.11 -19.16 1.96
N ASP A 20 2.71 -18.97 3.14
CA ASP A 20 2.11 -19.35 4.42
C ASP A 20 1.33 -18.19 5.05
N LEU A 21 0.40 -17.62 4.29
CA LEU A 21 -0.49 -16.57 4.78
C LEU A 21 -1.73 -17.19 5.45
N PRO A 22 -2.16 -16.67 6.62
CA PRO A 22 -3.37 -17.14 7.28
C PRO A 22 -4.62 -16.82 6.45
N ASP A 23 -5.70 -17.52 6.72
CA ASP A 23 -6.99 -17.20 6.10
C ASP A 23 -7.39 -15.75 6.36
N HIS A 24 -7.76 -15.05 5.28
CA HIS A 24 -8.21 -13.67 5.31
C HIS A 24 -9.26 -13.44 4.23
N GLU A 25 -10.11 -12.45 4.43
CA GLU A 25 -11.18 -12.12 3.49
C GLU A 25 -10.80 -11.01 2.53
N LEU A 26 -10.06 -10.02 3.03
CA LEU A 26 -9.58 -8.86 2.28
C LEU A 26 -8.04 -8.85 2.30
N LEU A 27 -7.44 -8.67 1.13
CA LEU A 27 -6.00 -8.44 0.97
C LEU A 27 -5.77 -7.00 0.54
N LEU A 28 -4.84 -6.32 1.22
CA LEU A 28 -4.41 -4.97 0.88
C LEU A 28 -2.90 -4.98 0.62
N ILE A 29 -2.44 -4.33 -0.48
CA ILE A 29 -1.02 -4.26 -0.84
C ILE A 29 -0.63 -2.81 -1.10
N CYS A 30 0.33 -2.31 -0.33
CA CYS A 30 0.75 -0.92 -0.35
C CYS A 30 1.92 -0.63 -1.33
N GLY A 31 2.00 -1.37 -2.44
CA GLY A 31 2.96 -1.10 -3.52
C GLY A 31 4.26 -1.90 -3.46
N ASP A 32 5.13 -1.59 -4.40
CA ASP A 32 6.44 -2.20 -4.61
C ASP A 32 6.39 -3.73 -4.71
N ILE A 33 5.52 -4.21 -5.61
CA ILE A 33 5.37 -5.64 -5.88
C ILE A 33 6.45 -6.17 -6.83
N SER A 34 7.03 -5.30 -7.66
CA SER A 34 7.86 -5.66 -8.81
C SER A 34 9.20 -6.29 -8.41
N PRO A 35 9.57 -7.46 -9.01
CA PRO A 35 10.91 -8.01 -8.83
C PRO A 35 11.98 -7.04 -9.30
N LEU A 36 12.98 -6.75 -8.46
CA LEU A 36 14.02 -5.76 -8.71
C LEU A 36 14.75 -5.97 -10.05
N ALA A 37 15.04 -7.22 -10.38
CA ALA A 37 15.83 -7.56 -11.58
C ALA A 37 15.11 -7.23 -12.90
N ILE A 38 13.78 -7.13 -12.90
CA ILE A 38 12.98 -6.95 -14.14
C ILE A 38 12.07 -5.72 -14.10
N GLN A 39 12.00 -4.99 -13.01
CA GLN A 39 11.06 -3.89 -12.76
C GLN A 39 10.98 -2.86 -13.90
N ARG A 40 12.09 -2.57 -14.58
CA ARG A 40 12.16 -1.62 -15.70
C ARG A 40 11.91 -2.26 -17.07
N ASN A 41 11.79 -3.59 -17.15
CA ASN A 41 11.47 -4.30 -18.39
C ASN A 41 9.97 -4.60 -18.44
N LEU A 42 9.20 -3.77 -19.12
CA LEU A 42 7.74 -3.87 -19.17
C LEU A 42 7.24 -5.21 -19.73
N GLN A 43 7.96 -5.82 -20.67
CA GLN A 43 7.57 -7.11 -21.24
C GLN A 43 7.72 -8.24 -20.19
N ASN A 44 8.86 -8.26 -19.51
CA ASN A 44 9.12 -9.24 -18.45
C ASN A 44 8.16 -9.02 -17.27
N MET A 45 7.87 -7.75 -16.94
CA MET A 45 6.90 -7.43 -15.89
C MET A 45 5.49 -7.89 -16.25
N ARG A 46 5.01 -7.65 -17.48
CA ARG A 46 3.70 -8.17 -17.93
C ARG A 46 3.64 -9.69 -17.84
N TYR A 47 4.71 -10.36 -18.23
CA TYR A 47 4.81 -11.83 -18.10
C TYR A 47 4.77 -12.27 -16.63
N TRP A 48 5.53 -11.61 -15.76
CA TRP A 48 5.57 -11.92 -14.33
C TRP A 48 4.22 -11.68 -13.65
N MET A 49 3.57 -10.56 -13.93
CA MET A 49 2.22 -10.27 -13.45
C MET A 49 1.23 -11.37 -13.81
N ALA A 50 1.19 -11.75 -15.09
CA ALA A 50 0.21 -12.72 -15.60
C ALA A 50 0.48 -14.16 -15.12
N ASN A 51 1.75 -14.55 -14.91
CA ASN A 51 2.10 -15.94 -14.65
C ASN A 51 2.48 -16.23 -13.18
N TYR A 52 2.75 -15.19 -12.39
CA TYR A 52 3.16 -15.35 -10.99
C TYR A 52 2.30 -14.53 -10.03
N PHE A 53 2.25 -13.21 -10.16
CA PHE A 53 1.57 -12.36 -9.19
C PHE A 53 0.04 -12.59 -9.16
N ILE A 54 -0.63 -12.49 -10.32
CA ILE A 54 -2.09 -12.69 -10.38
C ILE A 54 -2.47 -14.13 -9.97
N PRO A 55 -1.82 -15.21 -10.46
CA PRO A 55 -2.09 -16.56 -9.98
C PRO A 55 -1.85 -16.74 -8.48
N TRP A 56 -0.83 -16.08 -7.92
CA TRP A 56 -0.60 -16.08 -6.47
C TRP A 56 -1.77 -15.47 -5.72
N VAL A 57 -2.23 -14.27 -6.09
CA VAL A 57 -3.41 -13.64 -5.45
C VAL A 57 -4.64 -14.53 -5.59
N GLU A 58 -4.87 -15.13 -6.78
CA GLU A 58 -6.02 -16.02 -7.01
C GLU A 58 -5.98 -17.29 -6.15
N SER A 59 -4.79 -17.77 -5.77
CA SER A 59 -4.62 -18.93 -4.89
C SER A 59 -4.92 -18.66 -3.42
N LEU A 60 -4.89 -17.38 -3.00
CA LEU A 60 -5.15 -16.99 -1.61
C LEU A 60 -6.65 -17.08 -1.24
N SER A 61 -6.93 -17.16 0.06
CA SER A 61 -8.30 -17.26 0.59
C SER A 61 -9.12 -15.97 0.41
N CYS A 62 -8.48 -14.83 0.13
CA CYS A 62 -9.15 -13.54 0.00
C CYS A 62 -10.24 -13.55 -1.08
N LYS A 63 -11.30 -12.77 -0.83
CA LYS A 63 -12.38 -12.53 -1.81
C LYS A 63 -12.11 -11.32 -2.69
N ARG A 64 -11.28 -10.40 -2.21
CA ARG A 64 -10.86 -9.18 -2.90
C ARG A 64 -9.43 -8.81 -2.51
N CYS A 65 -8.67 -8.34 -3.46
CA CYS A 65 -7.36 -7.70 -3.26
C CYS A 65 -7.44 -6.28 -3.78
N TYR A 66 -7.15 -5.28 -2.95
CA TYR A 66 -6.88 -3.92 -3.38
C TYR A 66 -5.40 -3.64 -3.24
N MET A 67 -4.85 -2.95 -4.23
CA MET A 67 -3.44 -2.56 -4.20
C MET A 67 -3.24 -1.16 -4.75
N VAL A 68 -2.17 -0.54 -4.34
CA VAL A 68 -1.58 0.63 -5.00
C VAL A 68 -0.25 0.22 -5.64
N TRP A 69 0.27 1.02 -6.54
CA TRP A 69 1.64 0.86 -7.05
C TRP A 69 2.63 1.54 -6.11
N GLY A 70 3.90 1.15 -6.19
CA GLY A 70 5.00 1.83 -5.54
C GLY A 70 6.01 2.37 -6.54
N ASN A 71 7.10 2.97 -6.06
CA ASN A 71 8.09 3.60 -6.92
C ASN A 71 8.90 2.60 -7.77
N HIS A 72 8.94 1.32 -7.40
CA HIS A 72 9.52 0.26 -8.22
C HIS A 72 8.56 -0.30 -9.28
N ASP A 73 7.29 0.10 -9.28
CA ASP A 73 6.25 -0.50 -10.13
C ASP A 73 6.05 0.27 -11.45
N PHE A 74 7.11 0.36 -12.27
CA PHE A 74 7.08 1.05 -13.59
C PHE A 74 5.97 0.54 -14.51
N ILE A 75 5.53 -0.69 -14.33
CA ILE A 75 4.42 -1.28 -15.10
C ILE A 75 3.10 -0.54 -14.86
N GLY A 76 2.92 0.00 -13.64
CA GLY A 76 1.74 0.78 -13.26
C GLY A 76 1.60 2.08 -14.03
N GLU A 77 2.70 2.84 -14.21
CA GLU A 77 2.71 4.07 -15.02
C GLU A 77 2.40 3.79 -16.50
N ASN A 78 2.62 2.56 -16.95
CA ASN A 78 2.36 2.12 -18.33
C ASN A 78 0.98 1.47 -18.50
N GLY A 79 0.02 1.78 -17.61
CA GLY A 79 -1.38 1.45 -17.76
C GLY A 79 -1.67 -0.06 -17.69
N TYR A 80 -0.97 -0.81 -16.83
CA TYR A 80 -1.29 -2.21 -16.62
C TYR A 80 -2.60 -2.35 -15.84
N GLU A 81 -3.54 -3.08 -16.41
CA GLU A 81 -4.83 -3.40 -15.77
C GLU A 81 -4.77 -4.80 -15.15
N THR A 82 -5.17 -4.90 -13.89
CA THR A 82 -5.28 -6.17 -13.17
C THR A 82 -6.63 -6.84 -13.46
N GLN A 83 -6.70 -8.14 -13.19
CA GLN A 83 -7.89 -8.96 -13.41
C GLN A 83 -8.24 -9.80 -12.17
N GLY A 84 -9.37 -10.48 -12.20
CA GLY A 84 -9.79 -11.41 -11.15
C GLY A 84 -10.14 -10.70 -9.84
N LYS A 85 -9.57 -11.18 -8.72
CA LYS A 85 -9.78 -10.61 -7.39
C LYS A 85 -9.08 -9.27 -7.18
N THR A 86 -8.07 -8.94 -8.00
CA THR A 86 -7.18 -7.79 -7.81
C THR A 86 -7.73 -6.52 -8.46
N ARG A 87 -7.75 -5.42 -7.72
CA ARG A 87 -8.02 -4.07 -8.20
C ARG A 87 -6.92 -3.12 -7.77
N VAL A 88 -6.38 -2.37 -8.72
CA VAL A 88 -5.49 -1.25 -8.43
C VAL A 88 -6.32 -0.02 -8.13
N LEU A 89 -6.00 0.65 -7.04
CA LEU A 89 -6.53 1.96 -6.70
C LEU A 89 -5.43 3.00 -7.01
N MET A 90 -5.70 3.89 -7.95
CA MET A 90 -4.78 4.94 -8.34
C MET A 90 -5.51 6.27 -8.32
N ASP A 91 -5.30 7.04 -7.25
CA ASP A 91 -6.05 8.26 -6.92
C ASP A 91 -7.57 8.03 -7.05
N SER A 92 -8.02 6.90 -6.52
CA SER A 92 -9.39 6.44 -6.68
C SER A 92 -9.89 5.64 -5.47
N MET A 93 -11.20 5.54 -5.36
CA MET A 93 -11.90 4.84 -4.29
C MET A 93 -12.67 3.65 -4.81
N ASP A 94 -12.72 2.57 -4.02
CA ASP A 94 -13.69 1.48 -4.18
C ASP A 94 -14.31 1.16 -2.81
N GLU A 95 -15.39 0.37 -2.81
CA GLU A 95 -16.11 -0.04 -1.61
C GLU A 95 -16.14 -1.56 -1.48
N TYR A 96 -15.78 -2.07 -0.30
CA TYR A 96 -15.89 -3.48 0.04
C TYR A 96 -16.69 -3.68 1.33
N LYS A 97 -17.89 -4.26 1.25
CA LYS A 97 -18.78 -4.50 2.40
C LYS A 97 -18.98 -3.26 3.28
N GLY A 98 -19.18 -2.12 2.65
CA GLY A 98 -19.39 -0.84 3.32
C GLY A 98 -18.11 -0.13 3.73
N LEU A 99 -16.91 -0.74 3.60
CA LEU A 99 -15.64 -0.06 3.80
C LEU A 99 -15.26 0.74 2.56
N LYS A 100 -15.08 2.03 2.70
CA LYS A 100 -14.57 2.94 1.67
C LYS A 100 -13.05 2.93 1.71
N ILE A 101 -12.44 2.48 0.63
CA ILE A 101 -11.00 2.29 0.51
C ILE A 101 -10.49 3.20 -0.60
N TRP A 102 -9.62 4.15 -0.24
CA TRP A 102 -8.91 5.01 -1.19
C TRP A 102 -7.48 4.53 -1.36
N GLY A 103 -6.96 4.59 -2.60
CA GLY A 103 -5.56 4.25 -2.88
C GLY A 103 -4.83 5.34 -3.63
N THR A 104 -3.56 5.56 -3.26
CA THR A 104 -2.63 6.48 -3.90
C THR A 104 -1.21 5.90 -3.93
N SER A 105 -0.50 6.13 -5.03
CA SER A 105 0.83 5.54 -5.29
C SER A 105 1.98 6.53 -5.13
N TRP A 106 1.69 7.82 -4.95
CA TRP A 106 2.67 8.89 -5.05
C TRP A 106 3.63 8.95 -3.86
N CYS A 107 4.92 9.18 -4.18
CA CYS A 107 6.00 9.36 -3.21
C CYS A 107 6.69 10.72 -3.40
N PRO A 108 7.37 11.25 -2.36
CA PRO A 108 8.27 12.38 -2.51
C PRO A 108 9.34 12.15 -3.57
N VAL A 109 9.98 13.23 -4.02
CA VAL A 109 10.90 13.22 -5.16
C VAL A 109 11.98 12.15 -5.07
N LEU A 110 11.82 11.15 -5.91
CA LEU A 110 12.76 10.07 -6.17
C LEU A 110 13.06 10.08 -7.67
N LYS A 111 14.02 10.89 -8.12
CA LYS A 111 14.35 11.05 -9.55
C LYS A 111 14.58 9.70 -10.23
N ASN A 112 13.94 9.51 -11.40
CA ASN A 112 14.00 8.29 -12.21
C ASN A 112 13.29 7.05 -11.62
N TRP A 113 12.43 7.23 -10.64
CA TRP A 113 11.53 6.20 -10.14
C TRP A 113 10.09 6.45 -10.60
N ALA A 114 9.23 5.43 -10.51
CA ALA A 114 7.81 5.58 -10.83
C ALA A 114 7.07 6.37 -9.72
N PHE A 115 5.91 6.94 -10.05
CA PHE A 115 4.99 7.59 -9.09
C PHE A 115 5.63 8.58 -8.13
N TYR A 116 6.66 9.31 -8.58
CA TYR A 116 7.25 10.37 -7.76
C TYR A 116 6.68 11.75 -8.11
N GLY A 117 6.65 12.63 -7.14
CA GLY A 117 6.23 14.02 -7.34
C GLY A 117 6.99 15.01 -6.47
N ASP A 118 7.07 16.24 -6.95
CA ASP A 118 7.45 17.35 -6.08
C ASP A 118 6.29 17.74 -5.16
N THR A 119 6.56 18.61 -4.19
CA THR A 119 5.57 19.13 -3.24
C THR A 119 4.29 19.64 -3.93
N GLY A 120 4.39 20.28 -5.09
CA GLY A 120 3.22 20.81 -5.81
C GLY A 120 2.33 19.69 -6.32
N LEU A 121 2.91 18.68 -6.97
CA LEU A 121 2.19 17.51 -7.47
C LEU A 121 1.62 16.69 -6.31
N LEU A 122 2.38 16.46 -5.24
CA LEU A 122 1.91 15.70 -4.08
C LEU A 122 0.70 16.39 -3.42
N LYS A 123 0.73 17.70 -3.25
CA LYS A 123 -0.42 18.47 -2.75
C LYS A 123 -1.65 18.33 -3.65
N GLU A 124 -1.46 18.40 -4.98
CA GLU A 124 -2.56 18.16 -5.94
C GLU A 124 -3.14 16.76 -5.75
N LYS A 125 -2.29 15.73 -5.78
CA LYS A 125 -2.71 14.33 -5.71
C LYS A 125 -3.39 13.99 -4.39
N PHE A 126 -2.81 14.38 -3.27
CA PHE A 126 -3.39 14.08 -1.97
C PHE A 126 -4.60 14.95 -1.63
N SER A 127 -4.79 16.10 -2.33
CA SER A 127 -6.05 16.87 -2.22
C SER A 127 -7.27 16.08 -2.75
N LEU A 128 -7.07 15.10 -3.61
CA LEU A 128 -8.13 14.24 -4.14
C LEU A 128 -8.66 13.23 -3.11
N ILE A 129 -7.90 12.95 -2.05
CA ILE A 129 -8.31 12.01 -0.99
C ILE A 129 -9.57 12.58 -0.32
N PRO A 130 -10.72 11.88 -0.41
CA PRO A 130 -11.96 12.40 0.15
C PRO A 130 -11.99 12.29 1.68
N GLU A 131 -12.81 13.09 2.31
CA GLU A 131 -13.16 12.90 3.73
C GLU A 131 -14.06 11.67 3.91
N ASN A 132 -14.09 11.14 5.14
CA ASN A 132 -14.95 10.02 5.52
C ASN A 132 -14.68 8.72 4.75
N ILE A 133 -13.42 8.43 4.42
CA ILE A 133 -12.96 7.12 4.00
C ILE A 133 -12.62 6.27 5.24
N ASP A 134 -12.74 4.96 5.12
CA ASP A 134 -12.38 4.03 6.20
C ASP A 134 -10.91 3.68 6.15
N ILE A 135 -10.38 3.41 4.94
CA ILE A 135 -9.02 2.95 4.72
C ILE A 135 -8.34 3.81 3.66
N LEU A 136 -7.17 4.33 4.00
CA LEU A 136 -6.24 4.93 3.06
C LEU A 136 -5.09 3.95 2.80
N LEU A 137 -4.91 3.55 1.53
CA LEU A 137 -3.72 2.84 1.07
C LEU A 137 -2.78 3.85 0.43
N SER A 138 -1.57 3.95 0.93
CA SER A 138 -0.51 4.75 0.34
C SER A 138 0.72 3.88 0.13
N HIS A 139 1.54 4.16 -0.88
CA HIS A 139 2.85 3.55 -0.91
C HIS A 139 3.81 4.28 0.03
N CYS A 140 3.92 5.62 -0.06
CA CYS A 140 4.82 6.35 0.83
C CYS A 140 4.32 6.37 2.28
N ALA A 141 5.27 6.42 3.21
CA ALA A 141 5.01 6.63 4.63
C ALA A 141 4.68 8.11 4.91
N PRO A 142 3.80 8.43 5.87
CA PRO A 142 3.62 9.80 6.35
C PRO A 142 4.85 10.26 7.16
N ASP A 143 5.08 11.56 7.23
CA ASP A 143 6.07 12.16 8.14
C ASP A 143 5.48 12.27 9.55
N ILE A 144 5.41 11.13 10.22
CA ILE A 144 4.86 10.99 11.58
C ILE A 144 5.78 10.07 12.37
N ASP A 145 6.32 10.56 13.46
CA ASP A 145 7.18 9.80 14.38
C ASP A 145 8.28 9.02 13.63
N MET A 146 8.41 7.73 13.92
CA MET A 146 9.43 6.85 13.32
C MET A 146 8.95 6.14 12.05
N TYR A 147 7.71 6.35 11.60
CA TYR A 147 7.18 5.67 10.40
C TYR A 147 7.92 6.05 9.11
N GLY A 148 8.29 7.33 8.98
CA GLY A 148 9.05 7.85 7.85
C GLY A 148 10.57 7.80 8.03
N THR A 149 11.07 7.26 9.16
CA THR A 149 12.49 7.32 9.53
C THR A 149 13.14 5.95 9.41
N THR A 150 14.28 5.88 8.70
CA THR A 150 15.07 4.66 8.56
C THR A 150 15.86 4.34 9.85
N ILE A 151 16.40 3.13 9.95
CA ILE A 151 17.32 2.74 11.05
C ILE A 151 18.57 3.62 11.13
N TYR A 152 18.91 4.33 10.06
CA TYR A 152 20.06 5.25 10.01
C TYR A 152 19.72 6.66 10.50
N GLY A 153 18.44 6.91 10.81
CA GLY A 153 17.95 8.20 11.28
C GLY A 153 17.57 9.18 10.16
N ASP A 154 17.61 8.75 8.89
CA ASP A 154 17.17 9.56 7.76
C ASP A 154 15.63 9.52 7.68
N ASN A 155 15.00 10.69 7.60
CA ASN A 155 13.56 10.81 7.45
C ASN A 155 13.21 11.05 5.96
N TYR A 156 12.41 10.13 5.41
CA TYR A 156 11.84 10.18 4.06
C TYR A 156 10.30 10.19 4.08
N GLY A 157 9.70 10.47 5.23
CA GLY A 157 8.26 10.64 5.39
C GLY A 157 7.71 11.78 4.53
N CYS A 158 6.44 11.70 4.17
CA CYS A 158 5.77 12.66 3.32
C CYS A 158 4.86 13.60 4.15
N GLU A 159 5.25 14.87 4.26
CA GLU A 159 4.45 15.90 4.96
C GLU A 159 3.08 16.08 4.31
N GLU A 160 3.01 16.09 2.97
CA GLU A 160 1.75 16.28 2.25
C GLU A 160 0.77 15.13 2.48
N LEU A 161 1.27 13.90 2.69
CA LEU A 161 0.44 12.77 3.09
C LEU A 161 -0.05 12.93 4.53
N THR A 162 0.81 13.41 5.44
CA THR A 162 0.44 13.72 6.82
C THR A 162 -0.70 14.73 6.87
N ASP A 163 -0.60 15.84 6.12
CA ASP A 163 -1.66 16.84 6.00
C ASP A 163 -2.97 16.23 5.47
N ALA A 164 -2.86 15.32 4.50
CA ALA A 164 -4.03 14.65 3.94
C ALA A 164 -4.69 13.69 4.93
N ILE A 165 -3.91 12.96 5.74
CA ILE A 165 -4.42 12.10 6.82
C ILE A 165 -5.17 12.95 7.85
N GLU A 166 -4.61 14.08 8.27
CA GLU A 166 -5.23 14.98 9.23
C GLU A 166 -6.56 15.58 8.74
N ARG A 167 -6.63 15.86 7.44
CA ARG A 167 -7.84 16.40 6.79
C ARG A 167 -8.91 15.32 6.60
N SER A 168 -8.52 14.17 6.01
CA SER A 168 -9.47 13.12 5.61
C SER A 168 -9.89 12.20 6.76
N ARG A 169 -9.04 12.07 7.80
CA ARG A 169 -9.25 11.28 9.01
C ARG A 169 -9.73 9.85 8.72
N PRO A 170 -8.98 9.06 7.93
CA PRO A 170 -9.32 7.67 7.73
C PRO A 170 -9.24 6.91 9.06
N ARG A 171 -10.01 5.83 9.21
CA ARG A 171 -9.88 4.94 10.38
C ARG A 171 -8.53 4.23 10.39
N TYR A 172 -8.03 3.89 9.18
CA TYR A 172 -6.76 3.20 8.97
C TYR A 172 -5.99 3.85 7.84
N CYS A 173 -4.68 4.01 8.01
CA CYS A 173 -3.74 4.34 6.94
C CYS A 173 -2.64 3.28 6.89
N PHE A 174 -2.58 2.54 5.80
CA PHE A 174 -1.60 1.49 5.55
C PHE A 174 -0.63 1.95 4.48
N PHE A 175 0.66 1.72 4.71
CA PHE A 175 1.74 2.18 3.84
C PHE A 175 2.95 1.23 3.89
N GLY A 176 4.00 1.53 3.10
CA GLY A 176 5.28 0.84 3.07
C GLY A 176 6.42 1.81 2.77
N HIS A 177 7.24 1.50 1.76
CA HIS A 177 8.32 2.33 1.22
C HIS A 177 9.52 2.49 2.15
N ILE A 178 9.33 2.81 3.42
CA ILE A 178 10.42 2.92 4.40
C ILE A 178 10.53 1.57 5.11
N HIS A 179 11.38 0.70 4.57
CA HIS A 179 11.46 -0.71 4.96
C HIS A 179 11.74 -0.90 6.44
N THR A 180 12.56 -0.04 7.04
CA THR A 180 12.97 -0.11 8.45
C THR A 180 12.34 0.96 9.33
N GLY A 181 11.30 1.65 8.85
CA GLY A 181 10.44 2.48 9.69
C GLY A 181 9.73 1.64 10.77
N ASP A 182 9.07 2.29 11.73
CA ASP A 182 8.36 1.54 12.77
C ASP A 182 7.24 0.67 12.19
N HIS A 183 7.28 -0.62 12.49
CA HIS A 183 6.30 -1.62 12.06
C HIS A 183 5.17 -1.85 13.07
N ASN A 184 5.24 -1.24 14.26
CA ASN A 184 4.17 -1.35 15.24
C ASN A 184 2.99 -0.47 14.85
N PRO A 185 1.77 -1.03 14.74
CA PRO A 185 0.60 -0.18 14.51
C PRO A 185 0.40 0.80 15.67
N GLY A 186 0.15 2.07 15.34
CA GLY A 186 -0.04 3.13 16.31
C GLY A 186 -1.25 4.01 16.00
N ASP A 187 -1.70 4.77 16.97
CA ASP A 187 -2.77 5.78 16.80
C ASP A 187 -2.17 7.16 16.54
N TYR A 188 -2.63 7.81 15.49
CA TYR A 188 -2.36 9.21 15.23
C TYR A 188 -3.66 9.98 15.03
N LYS A 189 -4.05 10.76 16.01
CA LYS A 189 -5.27 11.61 15.99
C LYS A 189 -6.54 10.82 15.64
N GLY A 190 -6.63 9.56 16.04
CA GLY A 190 -7.75 8.66 15.78
C GLY A 190 -7.64 7.85 14.49
N THR A 191 -6.56 7.97 13.74
CA THR A 191 -6.20 7.09 12.61
C THR A 191 -5.21 6.04 13.07
N THR A 192 -5.52 4.75 12.83
CA THR A 192 -4.53 3.68 13.01
C THR A 192 -3.55 3.70 11.85
N LEU A 193 -2.28 3.93 12.13
CA LEU A 193 -1.18 3.89 11.17
C LEU A 193 -0.49 2.54 11.23
N ALA A 194 -0.08 1.96 10.09
CA ALA A 194 0.75 0.78 10.05
C ALA A 194 1.67 0.76 8.83
N ASN A 195 2.97 0.62 9.07
CA ASN A 195 3.94 0.25 8.05
C ASN A 195 3.81 -1.26 7.79
N CYS A 196 3.52 -1.60 6.54
CA CYS A 196 3.22 -2.97 6.10
C CYS A 196 4.34 -3.56 5.23
N SER A 197 5.51 -2.91 5.15
CA SER A 197 6.68 -3.46 4.47
C SER A 197 7.09 -4.79 5.08
N ILE A 198 7.34 -5.80 4.24
CA ILE A 198 7.81 -7.11 4.68
C ILE A 198 9.32 -7.30 4.47
N LYS A 199 9.97 -6.33 3.86
CA LYS A 199 11.41 -6.35 3.54
C LYS A 199 12.21 -5.42 4.44
N ASP A 200 13.48 -5.78 4.67
CA ASP A 200 14.49 -4.89 5.22
C ASP A 200 15.21 -4.09 4.10
N GLU A 201 16.18 -3.26 4.47
CA GLU A 201 16.95 -2.43 3.53
C GLU A 201 17.79 -3.26 2.53
N ASP A 202 18.10 -4.50 2.86
CA ASP A 202 18.79 -5.45 1.97
C ASP A 202 17.81 -6.28 1.14
N TYR A 203 16.53 -5.93 1.18
CA TYR A 203 15.44 -6.63 0.49
C TYR A 203 15.22 -8.07 0.95
N ASN A 204 15.66 -8.44 2.16
CA ASN A 204 15.32 -9.74 2.75
C ASN A 204 13.91 -9.69 3.37
N PRO A 205 13.12 -10.78 3.30
CA PRO A 205 11.81 -10.86 3.95
C PRO A 205 12.00 -11.03 5.47
N THR A 206 12.10 -9.92 6.18
CA THR A 206 12.45 -9.87 7.61
C THR A 206 11.24 -9.58 8.50
N PHE A 207 10.28 -8.79 7.98
CA PHE A 207 9.10 -8.40 8.74
C PHE A 207 7.88 -9.23 8.36
N ASN A 208 6.92 -9.33 9.28
CA ASN A 208 5.69 -10.06 9.07
C ASN A 208 4.63 -9.16 8.41
N TYR A 209 3.64 -9.80 7.77
CA TYR A 209 2.41 -9.14 7.36
C TYR A 209 1.64 -8.59 8.56
N GLN A 210 0.80 -7.59 8.31
CA GLN A 210 -0.12 -7.05 9.32
C GLN A 210 -1.51 -7.68 9.16
N ILE A 211 -2.21 -7.94 10.27
CA ILE A 211 -3.60 -8.45 10.27
C ILE A 211 -4.47 -7.55 11.13
N PHE A 212 -5.64 -7.20 10.58
CA PHE A 212 -6.66 -6.41 11.26
C PHE A 212 -8.03 -7.06 11.11
N ASP A 213 -8.80 -7.05 12.18
CA ASP A 213 -10.24 -7.35 12.15
C ASP A 213 -11.01 -6.01 12.03
N ILE A 214 -11.34 -5.62 10.82
CA ILE A 214 -11.95 -4.31 10.52
C ILE A 214 -13.48 -4.45 10.51
N ASP A 215 -14.16 -3.63 11.32
CA ASP A 215 -15.62 -3.60 11.30
C ASP A 215 -16.12 -2.95 10.00
N GLY A 216 -16.86 -3.73 9.20
CA GLY A 216 -17.62 -3.19 8.08
C GLY A 216 -18.68 -2.20 8.58
N THR A 217 -18.90 -1.13 7.83
CA THR A 217 -19.98 -0.18 8.17
C THR A 217 -21.32 -0.84 7.89
N SER A 218 -22.19 -0.91 8.91
CA SER A 218 -23.57 -1.32 8.70
C SER A 218 -24.26 -0.26 7.84
N LYS A 219 -24.85 -0.67 6.72
CA LYS A 219 -25.78 0.19 5.97
C LYS A 219 -27.00 0.48 6.82
#